data_4d17c3051428cc1bfcd68735000b269a
#
_entry.id   4d17c3051428cc1bfcd68735000b269a
#
_cell.length_a   1.000
_cell.length_b   1.000
_cell.length_c   1.000
_cell.angle_alpha   90.00
_cell.angle_beta   90.00
_cell.angle_gamma   90.00
#
_symmetry.space_group_name_H-M   'P 1'
#
loop_
_entity.id
_entity.type
_entity.pdbx_description
1 polymer ?
#
loop_
_entity_poly.entity_id
_entity_poly.type
_entity_poly.pdbx_seq_one_letter_code
_entity_poly.pdbx_strand_id
1 'polypeptide(L)'
;MLANQFENLYQGNIVVEKQGEQQLKELALQQVLIKVSGNSQVNRLDESQQLLKKTQSLLSQFGYRNIENNRYFMAVFDPSKINQALKEMGQPVWGETRPQTLVWLIVESDDERKLISDTMISGDQDNVLSLILKSTQQERGISLRFPLMDLDDNLAVSLSDVSGRFLDQIALASERYDASLFSVANLKQEDEKTWDLEWVLVYNSPQSKKNKVVVSEQLRGEKSVVLSDMTNKIADYYADQYAILATDADKLSQSIYISGISSLQQHEKLNQVLSGILAIASYEVVSVDAMQVKVNVKVNGGINSFENALNVQTNLQLDAAQSEKFHFNWR
;
A
#
# COMPACT_ATOMS: atom_id res chain seq x y z
N MET A 1 -0.68 13.53 -2.00
CA MET A 1 -0.84 12.05 -1.89
C MET A 1 -0.98 11.71 -0.42
N LEU A 2 -2.17 11.26 0.04
CA LEU A 2 -2.36 10.79 1.41
C LEU A 2 -1.87 9.34 1.47
N ALA A 3 -0.61 9.13 1.88
CA ALA A 3 -0.21 7.79 2.29
C ALA A 3 -0.91 7.48 3.61
N ASN A 4 -1.80 6.49 3.63
CA ASN A 4 -2.32 5.97 4.88
C ASN A 4 -1.16 5.30 5.60
N GLN A 5 -0.81 5.83 6.79
CA GLN A 5 -0.03 5.03 7.73
C GLN A 5 -0.93 3.87 8.14
N PHE A 6 -0.55 2.68 7.74
CA PHE A 6 -1.20 1.48 8.23
C PHE A 6 -0.93 1.37 9.74
N GLU A 7 -1.92 1.73 10.55
CA GLU A 7 -1.84 1.48 11.99
C GLU A 7 -1.58 -0.02 12.19
N ASN A 8 -0.42 -0.34 12.75
CA ASN A 8 0.02 -1.69 13.07
C ASN A 8 0.37 -2.63 11.89
N LEU A 9 1.29 -2.21 11.03
CA LEU A 9 1.88 -3.08 10.01
C LEU A 9 2.41 -4.41 10.59
N TYR A 10 2.98 -4.36 11.80
CA TYR A 10 3.54 -5.50 12.53
C TYR A 10 2.53 -6.23 13.42
N GLN A 11 1.24 -6.02 13.20
CA GLN A 11 0.16 -6.72 13.88
C GLN A 11 -0.53 -7.72 12.96
N GLY A 12 -0.65 -8.97 13.41
CA GLY A 12 -1.51 -9.99 12.82
C GLY A 12 -2.86 -10.04 13.54
N ASN A 13 -3.95 -10.19 12.77
CA ASN A 13 -5.31 -10.30 13.26
C ASN A 13 -5.94 -11.58 12.68
N ILE A 14 -6.20 -12.54 13.54
CA ILE A 14 -6.69 -13.87 13.13
C ILE A 14 -8.06 -14.11 13.75
N VAL A 15 -9.03 -14.52 12.93
CA VAL A 15 -10.34 -14.95 13.42
C VAL A 15 -10.15 -16.24 14.22
N VAL A 16 -10.66 -16.25 15.44
CA VAL A 16 -10.57 -17.44 16.32
C VAL A 16 -11.70 -18.38 16.02
N GLU A 17 -11.35 -19.56 15.52
CA GLU A 17 -12.29 -20.67 15.31
C GLU A 17 -11.97 -21.83 16.30
N LYS A 18 -11.16 -22.80 15.85
CA LYS A 18 -10.77 -23.99 16.61
C LYS A 18 -9.27 -24.08 16.90
N GLN A 19 -8.50 -23.06 16.49
CA GLN A 19 -7.04 -23.06 16.60
C GLN A 19 -6.59 -22.92 18.07
N GLY A 20 -5.51 -23.60 18.43
CA GLY A 20 -4.81 -23.37 19.70
C GLY A 20 -4.02 -22.05 19.67
N GLU A 21 -3.69 -21.52 20.85
CA GLU A 21 -2.99 -20.23 20.99
C GLU A 21 -1.67 -20.19 20.22
N GLN A 22 -0.88 -21.27 20.24
CA GLN A 22 0.36 -21.34 19.49
C GLN A 22 0.13 -21.23 17.97
N GLN A 23 -0.87 -21.93 17.45
CA GLN A 23 -1.24 -21.85 16.05
C GLN A 23 -1.73 -20.46 15.65
N LEU A 24 -2.49 -19.78 16.53
CA LEU A 24 -2.92 -18.39 16.30
C LEU A 24 -1.73 -17.42 16.22
N LYS A 25 -0.71 -17.60 17.09
CA LYS A 25 0.52 -16.81 17.04
C LYS A 25 1.29 -17.03 15.72
N GLU A 26 1.38 -18.27 15.26
CA GLU A 26 2.04 -18.60 13.99
C GLU A 26 1.31 -18.01 12.79
N LEU A 27 -0.02 -18.14 12.72
CA LEU A 27 -0.84 -17.53 11.67
C LEU A 27 -0.71 -15.99 11.66
N ALA A 28 -0.69 -15.38 12.84
CA ALA A 28 -0.48 -13.94 12.97
C ALA A 28 0.91 -13.51 12.47
N LEU A 29 1.95 -14.29 12.76
CA LEU A 29 3.29 -14.05 12.23
C LEU A 29 3.33 -14.20 10.70
N GLN A 30 2.72 -15.23 10.15
CA GLN A 30 2.61 -15.44 8.71
C GLN A 30 1.96 -14.23 8.01
N GLN A 31 0.88 -13.69 8.58
CA GLN A 31 0.22 -12.49 8.06
C GLN A 31 1.14 -11.27 8.10
N VAL A 32 1.92 -11.09 9.18
CA VAL A 32 2.88 -9.99 9.30
C VAL A 32 4.03 -10.14 8.31
N LEU A 33 4.56 -11.34 8.11
CA LEU A 33 5.62 -11.57 7.13
C LEU A 33 5.17 -11.22 5.70
N ILE A 34 3.96 -11.59 5.29
CA ILE A 34 3.38 -11.21 3.99
C ILE A 34 3.27 -9.67 3.88
N LYS A 35 2.70 -9.03 4.89
CA LYS A 35 2.53 -7.58 4.90
C LYS A 35 3.85 -6.83 4.79
N VAL A 36 4.80 -7.21 5.63
CA VAL A 36 6.07 -6.48 5.77
C VAL A 36 7.02 -6.78 4.62
N SER A 37 7.06 -8.01 4.11
CA SER A 37 7.88 -8.32 2.93
C SER A 37 7.26 -7.85 1.63
N GLY A 38 5.93 -7.70 1.57
CA GLY A 38 5.18 -7.52 0.33
C GLY A 38 5.11 -8.78 -0.54
N ASN A 39 5.82 -9.85 -0.17
CA ASN A 39 5.87 -11.12 -0.90
C ASN A 39 4.78 -12.08 -0.40
N SER A 40 3.76 -12.35 -1.21
CA SER A 40 2.68 -13.29 -0.89
C SER A 40 3.15 -14.74 -0.69
N GLN A 41 4.34 -15.08 -1.20
CA GLN A 41 4.91 -16.42 -1.13
C GLN A 41 5.95 -16.60 0.00
N VAL A 42 6.22 -15.54 0.79
CA VAL A 42 7.25 -15.55 1.83
C VAL A 42 7.10 -16.73 2.81
N ASN A 43 5.89 -17.10 3.13
CA ASN A 43 5.59 -18.19 4.07
C ASN A 43 5.93 -19.59 3.51
N ARG A 44 6.22 -19.73 2.22
CA ARG A 44 6.63 -21.01 1.59
C ARG A 44 8.14 -21.26 1.68
N LEU A 45 8.91 -20.26 2.10
CA LEU A 45 10.35 -20.38 2.28
C LEU A 45 10.67 -21.26 3.51
N ASP A 46 11.71 -22.08 3.41
CA ASP A 46 12.16 -22.94 4.50
C ASP A 46 12.57 -22.12 5.73
N GLU A 47 13.20 -20.98 5.51
CA GLU A 47 13.61 -20.03 6.55
C GLU A 47 12.40 -19.48 7.31
N SER A 48 11.30 -19.17 6.59
CA SER A 48 10.04 -18.74 7.23
C SER A 48 9.46 -19.84 8.10
N GLN A 49 9.49 -21.10 7.66
CA GLN A 49 9.05 -22.24 8.47
C GLN A 49 9.89 -22.44 9.74
N GLN A 50 11.20 -22.13 9.66
CA GLN A 50 12.06 -22.14 10.86
C GLN A 50 11.75 -20.96 11.79
N LEU A 51 11.43 -19.80 11.22
CA LEU A 51 11.07 -18.59 11.98
C LEU A 51 9.77 -18.78 12.76
N LEU A 52 8.78 -19.48 12.19
CA LEU A 52 7.51 -19.79 12.86
C LEU A 52 7.72 -20.58 14.17
N LYS A 53 8.72 -21.45 14.24
CA LYS A 53 9.07 -22.19 15.48
C LYS A 53 9.60 -21.25 16.58
N LYS A 54 10.03 -20.04 16.23
CA LYS A 54 10.58 -19.02 17.15
C LYS A 54 9.62 -17.85 17.38
N THR A 55 8.35 -17.98 16.98
CA THR A 55 7.33 -16.91 17.05
C THR A 55 7.30 -16.18 18.39
N GLN A 56 7.42 -16.90 19.50
CA GLN A 56 7.39 -16.32 20.83
C GLN A 56 8.52 -15.29 21.08
N SER A 57 9.69 -15.46 20.46
CA SER A 57 10.82 -14.54 20.61
C SER A 57 10.68 -13.24 19.83
N LEU A 58 9.81 -13.22 18.83
CA LEU A 58 9.49 -12.08 17.96
C LEU A 58 8.29 -11.28 18.49
N LEU A 59 7.47 -11.91 19.35
CA LEU A 59 6.22 -11.35 19.84
C LEU A 59 6.49 -10.27 20.90
N SER A 60 5.83 -9.12 20.74
CA SER A 60 5.84 -8.04 21.74
C SER A 60 4.63 -8.15 22.68
N GLN A 61 3.44 -8.35 22.12
CA GLN A 61 2.21 -8.53 22.89
C GLN A 61 1.16 -9.27 22.08
N PHE A 62 0.20 -9.86 22.76
CA PHE A 62 -0.98 -10.44 22.13
C PHE A 62 -2.21 -10.33 23.03
N GLY A 63 -3.37 -10.49 22.43
CA GLY A 63 -4.64 -10.46 23.15
C GLY A 63 -5.81 -10.90 22.28
N TYR A 64 -7.00 -10.82 22.85
CA TYR A 64 -8.23 -11.16 22.16
C TYR A 64 -9.16 -9.93 22.13
N ARG A 65 -9.82 -9.73 21.03
CA ARG A 65 -10.82 -8.67 20.85
C ARG A 65 -12.07 -9.24 20.19
N ASN A 66 -13.23 -8.89 20.71
CA ASN A 66 -14.49 -9.18 20.05
C ASN A 66 -14.84 -7.97 19.17
N ILE A 67 -15.04 -8.24 17.88
CA ILE A 67 -15.48 -7.26 16.90
C ILE A 67 -16.72 -7.86 16.27
N GLU A 68 -17.87 -7.22 16.48
CA GLU A 68 -19.16 -7.74 16.06
C GLU A 68 -19.41 -9.17 16.58
N ASN A 69 -19.68 -10.11 15.68
CA ASN A 69 -19.94 -11.50 16.01
C ASN A 69 -18.69 -12.40 16.02
N ASN A 70 -17.50 -11.83 15.73
CA ASN A 70 -16.26 -12.59 15.62
C ASN A 70 -15.30 -12.26 16.75
N ARG A 71 -14.64 -13.30 17.26
CA ARG A 71 -13.52 -13.16 18.19
C ARG A 71 -12.22 -13.18 17.41
N TYR A 72 -11.40 -12.13 17.57
CA TYR A 72 -10.10 -12.00 16.94
C TYR A 72 -8.98 -12.22 17.93
N PHE A 73 -7.96 -12.94 17.53
CA PHE A 73 -6.66 -12.97 18.16
C PHE A 73 -5.78 -11.91 17.50
N MET A 74 -5.22 -11.02 18.29
CA MET A 74 -4.34 -9.94 17.85
C MET A 74 -2.96 -10.18 18.43
N ALA A 75 -1.93 -10.19 17.57
CA ALA A 75 -0.55 -10.34 17.98
C ALA A 75 0.31 -9.24 17.35
N VAL A 76 1.04 -8.51 18.16
CA VAL A 76 1.98 -7.47 17.74
C VAL A 76 3.39 -7.99 17.88
N PHE A 77 4.17 -7.87 16.82
CA PHE A 77 5.56 -8.31 16.74
C PHE A 77 6.52 -7.13 16.80
N ASP A 78 7.74 -7.38 17.26
CA ASP A 78 8.80 -6.38 17.31
C ASP A 78 9.27 -6.02 15.89
N PRO A 79 9.12 -4.74 15.47
CA PRO A 79 9.48 -4.31 14.10
C PRO A 79 10.94 -4.59 13.77
N SER A 80 11.86 -4.33 14.71
CA SER A 80 13.29 -4.51 14.47
C SER A 80 13.65 -5.98 14.26
N LYS A 81 13.04 -6.88 15.03
CA LYS A 81 13.27 -8.33 14.89
C LYS A 81 12.66 -8.89 13.62
N ILE A 82 11.46 -8.43 13.22
CA ILE A 82 10.84 -8.85 11.94
C ILE A 82 11.68 -8.38 10.77
N ASN A 83 12.08 -7.10 10.74
CA ASN A 83 12.89 -6.54 9.66
C ASN A 83 14.25 -7.23 9.55
N GLN A 84 14.88 -7.53 10.69
CA GLN A 84 16.13 -8.27 10.72
C GLN A 84 15.95 -9.69 10.17
N ALA A 85 14.89 -10.40 10.58
CA ALA A 85 14.60 -11.75 10.09
C ALA A 85 14.36 -11.76 8.57
N LEU A 86 13.59 -10.80 8.02
CA LEU A 86 13.38 -10.66 6.59
C LEU A 86 14.69 -10.38 5.85
N LYS A 87 15.55 -9.50 6.38
CA LYS A 87 16.87 -9.24 5.82
C LYS A 87 17.74 -10.50 5.78
N GLU A 88 17.77 -11.28 6.87
CA GLU A 88 18.53 -12.54 6.94
C GLU A 88 18.02 -13.60 5.96
N MET A 89 16.72 -13.59 5.66
CA MET A 89 16.11 -14.45 4.64
C MET A 89 16.26 -13.89 3.21
N GLY A 90 16.97 -12.77 3.02
CA GLY A 90 17.09 -12.12 1.71
C GLY A 90 15.76 -11.60 1.16
N GLN A 91 14.79 -11.29 2.04
CA GLN A 91 13.51 -10.76 1.65
C GLN A 91 13.47 -9.24 1.77
N PRO A 92 12.74 -8.55 0.87
CA PRO A 92 12.57 -7.11 0.97
C PRO A 92 11.74 -6.72 2.19
N VAL A 93 11.84 -5.45 2.58
CA VAL A 93 11.01 -4.84 3.62
C VAL A 93 10.23 -3.69 3.01
N TRP A 94 8.90 -3.76 3.11
CA TRP A 94 7.98 -2.72 2.69
C TRP A 94 7.45 -1.98 3.92
N GLY A 95 7.85 -0.73 4.07
CA GLY A 95 7.59 0.10 5.23
C GLY A 95 6.13 0.56 5.39
N GLU A 96 5.93 1.44 6.36
CA GLU A 96 4.60 1.94 6.76
C GLU A 96 3.97 2.87 5.72
N THR A 97 4.79 3.58 4.94
CA THR A 97 4.30 4.49 3.91
C THR A 97 3.86 3.71 2.68
N ARG A 98 2.55 3.62 2.48
CA ARG A 98 1.93 2.83 1.41
C ARG A 98 0.94 3.66 0.63
N PRO A 99 1.06 3.71 -0.71
CA PRO A 99 0.13 4.44 -1.54
C PRO A 99 -1.29 3.86 -1.47
N GLN A 100 -2.30 4.72 -1.61
CA GLN A 100 -3.67 4.28 -1.82
C GLN A 100 -3.96 4.10 -3.30
N THR A 101 -4.78 3.10 -3.64
CA THR A 101 -5.34 2.93 -4.99
C THR A 101 -6.81 3.35 -4.98
N LEU A 102 -7.17 4.29 -5.84
CA LEU A 102 -8.59 4.57 -6.11
C LEU A 102 -9.12 3.51 -7.07
N VAL A 103 -10.28 2.91 -6.76
CA VAL A 103 -10.87 1.82 -7.54
C VAL A 103 -12.23 2.24 -8.10
N TRP A 104 -12.31 2.41 -9.40
CA TRP A 104 -13.54 2.57 -10.17
C TRP A 104 -14.04 1.19 -10.56
N LEU A 105 -14.93 0.62 -9.75
CA LEU A 105 -15.43 -0.75 -9.90
C LEU A 105 -16.88 -0.75 -10.35
N ILE A 106 -17.16 -1.35 -11.48
CA ILE A 106 -18.51 -1.73 -11.89
C ILE A 106 -18.77 -3.17 -11.46
N VAL A 107 -19.91 -3.40 -10.87
CA VAL A 107 -20.46 -4.75 -10.63
C VAL A 107 -21.72 -4.91 -11.47
N GLU A 108 -21.73 -5.96 -12.28
CA GLU A 108 -22.84 -6.33 -13.16
C GLU A 108 -23.34 -7.73 -12.78
N SER A 109 -24.61 -7.85 -12.46
CA SER A 109 -25.34 -9.10 -12.25
C SER A 109 -26.60 -9.09 -13.09
N ASP A 110 -27.35 -10.21 -13.15
CA ASP A 110 -28.49 -10.37 -14.03
C ASP A 110 -29.52 -9.23 -13.94
N ASP A 111 -29.71 -8.65 -12.76
CA ASP A 111 -30.74 -7.65 -12.50
C ASP A 111 -30.19 -6.21 -12.34
N GLU A 112 -28.89 -6.04 -12.19
CA GLU A 112 -28.34 -4.74 -11.82
C GLU A 112 -26.91 -4.52 -12.33
N ARG A 113 -26.67 -3.28 -12.76
CA ARG A 113 -25.34 -2.80 -13.12
C ARG A 113 -25.06 -1.49 -12.41
N LYS A 114 -24.04 -1.46 -11.54
CA LYS A 114 -23.74 -0.30 -10.73
C LYS A 114 -22.26 -0.02 -10.56
N LEU A 115 -21.93 1.26 -10.46
CA LEU A 115 -20.62 1.73 -10.08
C LEU A 115 -20.55 1.77 -8.54
N ILE A 116 -19.54 1.14 -7.98
CA ILE A 116 -19.39 0.99 -6.53
C ILE A 116 -18.85 2.27 -5.92
N SER A 117 -19.55 2.79 -4.90
CA SER A 117 -19.14 3.95 -4.12
C SER A 117 -18.49 3.55 -2.79
N ASP A 118 -17.77 4.50 -2.18
CA ASP A 118 -17.20 4.33 -0.84
C ASP A 118 -18.28 3.98 0.21
N THR A 119 -19.46 4.60 0.13
CA THR A 119 -20.58 4.32 1.04
C THR A 119 -21.12 2.89 0.93
N MET A 120 -21.06 2.27 -0.27
CA MET A 120 -21.47 0.88 -0.46
C MET A 120 -20.44 -0.10 0.15
N ILE A 121 -19.17 0.28 0.25
CA ILE A 121 -18.11 -0.54 0.85
C ILE A 121 -18.04 -0.32 2.37
N SER A 122 -18.24 0.92 2.85
CA SER A 122 -18.10 1.28 4.26
C SER A 122 -19.41 1.15 5.04
N GLY A 123 -20.53 1.33 4.40
CA GLY A 123 -21.85 1.46 5.03
C GLY A 123 -22.57 0.13 5.33
N ASP A 124 -22.31 -0.92 4.60
CA ASP A 124 -22.90 -2.24 4.79
C ASP A 124 -21.84 -3.27 5.20
N GLN A 125 -21.83 -3.59 6.49
CA GLN A 125 -20.84 -4.49 7.09
C GLN A 125 -21.05 -5.95 6.68
N ASP A 126 -22.25 -6.32 6.27
CA ASP A 126 -22.58 -7.68 5.82
C ASP A 126 -22.40 -7.84 4.30
N ASN A 127 -21.99 -6.78 3.61
CA ASN A 127 -21.75 -6.83 2.17
C ASN A 127 -20.53 -7.72 1.84
N VAL A 128 -20.79 -8.84 1.18
CA VAL A 128 -19.77 -9.83 0.79
C VAL A 128 -18.62 -9.19 0.01
N LEU A 129 -18.89 -8.23 -0.87
CA LEU A 129 -17.87 -7.48 -1.61
C LEU A 129 -16.94 -6.71 -0.63
N SER A 130 -17.54 -6.01 0.34
CA SER A 130 -16.80 -5.27 1.37
C SER A 130 -15.91 -6.20 2.21
N LEU A 131 -16.44 -7.34 2.64
CA LEU A 131 -15.70 -8.32 3.44
C LEU A 131 -14.49 -8.88 2.71
N ILE A 132 -14.67 -9.28 1.43
CA ILE A 132 -13.58 -9.81 0.60
C ILE A 132 -12.48 -8.77 0.44
N LEU A 133 -12.84 -7.55 0.04
CA LEU A 133 -11.86 -6.48 -0.21
C LEU A 133 -11.13 -6.08 1.08
N LYS A 134 -11.84 -5.91 2.20
CA LYS A 134 -11.24 -5.57 3.49
C LYS A 134 -10.29 -6.65 3.99
N SER A 135 -10.68 -7.93 3.89
CA SER A 135 -9.85 -9.07 4.29
C SER A 135 -8.51 -9.07 3.53
N THR A 136 -8.55 -9.00 2.20
CA THR A 136 -7.33 -9.03 1.38
C THR A 136 -6.47 -7.78 1.56
N GLN A 137 -7.09 -6.59 1.69
CA GLN A 137 -6.36 -5.36 2.03
C GLN A 137 -5.61 -5.49 3.35
N GLN A 138 -6.26 -6.06 4.37
CA GLN A 138 -5.68 -6.25 5.69
C GLN A 138 -4.55 -7.29 5.68
N GLU A 139 -4.69 -8.35 4.90
CA GLU A 139 -3.67 -9.38 4.72
C GLU A 139 -2.43 -8.84 4.00
N ARG A 140 -2.62 -8.02 2.96
CA ARG A 140 -1.52 -7.47 2.16
C ARG A 140 -1.00 -6.13 2.68
N GLY A 141 -1.71 -5.49 3.59
CA GLY A 141 -1.36 -4.18 4.13
C GLY A 141 -1.45 -3.06 3.10
N ILE A 142 -2.42 -3.08 2.19
CA ILE A 142 -2.70 -2.01 1.22
C ILE A 142 -4.06 -1.38 1.50
N SER A 143 -4.29 -0.20 0.93
CA SER A 143 -5.57 0.50 1.04
C SER A 143 -6.16 0.73 -0.35
N LEU A 144 -7.37 0.22 -0.55
CA LEU A 144 -8.23 0.55 -1.68
C LEU A 144 -9.25 1.58 -1.24
N ARG A 145 -9.41 2.62 -2.02
CA ARG A 145 -10.40 3.68 -1.85
C ARG A 145 -11.38 3.62 -3.01
N PHE A 146 -12.64 3.89 -2.73
CA PHE A 146 -13.67 3.97 -3.75
C PHE A 146 -14.14 5.43 -3.92
N PRO A 147 -14.66 5.82 -5.10
CA PRO A 147 -15.20 7.16 -5.30
C PRO A 147 -16.42 7.38 -4.38
N LEU A 148 -16.62 8.62 -3.96
CA LEU A 148 -17.77 8.99 -3.14
C LEU A 148 -19.07 8.89 -3.93
N MET A 149 -19.00 9.04 -5.26
CA MET A 149 -20.12 9.11 -6.17
C MET A 149 -21.11 10.23 -5.78
N ASP A 150 -20.57 11.36 -5.33
CA ASP A 150 -21.31 12.60 -5.11
C ASP A 150 -21.64 13.29 -6.43
N LEU A 151 -22.18 14.52 -6.38
CA LEU A 151 -22.55 15.26 -7.58
C LEU A 151 -21.36 15.51 -8.50
N ASP A 152 -20.18 15.81 -7.94
CA ASP A 152 -18.98 16.12 -8.72
C ASP A 152 -18.47 14.86 -9.46
N ASP A 153 -18.44 13.71 -8.79
CA ASP A 153 -18.07 12.44 -9.41
C ASP A 153 -19.05 12.05 -10.53
N ASN A 154 -20.36 12.17 -10.27
CA ASN A 154 -21.40 11.83 -11.25
C ASN A 154 -21.42 12.77 -12.47
N LEU A 155 -20.95 14.01 -12.32
CA LEU A 155 -20.74 14.93 -13.44
C LEU A 155 -19.45 14.66 -14.21
N ALA A 156 -18.40 14.17 -13.53
CA ALA A 156 -17.09 13.93 -14.10
C ALA A 156 -17.00 12.58 -14.80
N VAL A 157 -17.60 11.52 -14.26
CA VAL A 157 -17.47 10.13 -14.77
C VAL A 157 -18.83 9.44 -14.75
N SER A 158 -19.23 8.95 -15.90
CA SER A 158 -20.40 8.10 -16.06
C SER A 158 -20.04 6.61 -15.95
N LEU A 159 -21.07 5.78 -15.72
CA LEU A 159 -20.93 4.32 -15.78
C LEU A 159 -20.39 3.85 -17.15
N SER A 160 -20.77 4.55 -18.25
CA SER A 160 -20.26 4.25 -19.59
C SER A 160 -18.78 4.57 -19.75
N ASP A 161 -18.27 5.62 -19.10
CA ASP A 161 -16.85 5.97 -19.15
C ASP A 161 -15.99 4.91 -18.47
N VAL A 162 -16.44 4.42 -17.30
CA VAL A 162 -15.74 3.34 -16.58
C VAL A 162 -15.81 2.04 -17.39
N SER A 163 -16.99 1.68 -17.89
CA SER A 163 -17.18 0.47 -18.68
C SER A 163 -16.38 0.47 -19.98
N GLY A 164 -16.33 1.63 -20.66
CA GLY A 164 -15.56 1.84 -21.89
C GLY A 164 -14.07 2.08 -21.67
N ARG A 165 -13.64 2.17 -20.39
CA ARG A 165 -12.25 2.46 -20.00
C ARG A 165 -11.72 3.74 -20.63
N PHE A 166 -12.49 4.84 -20.58
CA PHE A 166 -12.03 6.14 -21.02
C PHE A 166 -11.05 6.72 -20.00
N LEU A 167 -9.81 6.16 -20.03
CA LEU A 167 -8.81 6.35 -18.99
C LEU A 167 -8.45 7.82 -18.75
N ASP A 168 -8.45 8.67 -19.76
CA ASP A 168 -8.13 10.10 -19.60
C ASP A 168 -9.22 10.82 -18.80
N GLN A 169 -10.48 10.51 -19.03
CA GLN A 169 -11.60 11.06 -18.28
C GLN A 169 -11.59 10.60 -16.83
N ILE A 170 -11.35 9.31 -16.62
CA ILE A 170 -11.27 8.70 -15.28
C ILE A 170 -10.06 9.24 -14.51
N ALA A 171 -8.93 9.44 -15.17
CA ALA A 171 -7.74 10.02 -14.57
C ALA A 171 -8.00 11.44 -14.05
N LEU A 172 -8.69 12.28 -14.86
CA LEU A 172 -9.05 13.64 -14.46
C LEU A 172 -9.96 13.63 -13.22
N ALA A 173 -10.97 12.77 -13.18
CA ALA A 173 -11.83 12.61 -12.01
C ALA A 173 -11.07 12.07 -10.79
N SER A 174 -10.03 11.26 -11.01
CA SER A 174 -9.22 10.69 -9.94
C SER A 174 -8.29 11.72 -9.27
N GLU A 175 -8.00 12.85 -9.92
CA GLU A 175 -7.14 13.91 -9.36
C GLU A 175 -7.69 14.48 -8.04
N ARG A 176 -9.01 14.60 -7.89
CA ARG A 176 -9.63 15.08 -6.63
C ARG A 176 -9.37 14.19 -5.41
N TYR A 177 -8.98 12.94 -5.66
CA TYR A 177 -8.64 11.95 -4.63
C TYR A 177 -7.14 11.88 -4.31
N ASP A 178 -6.33 12.74 -4.92
CA ASP A 178 -4.86 12.68 -4.84
C ASP A 178 -4.30 11.28 -5.22
N ALA A 179 -5.01 10.55 -6.07
CA ALA A 179 -4.64 9.20 -6.46
C ALA A 179 -3.66 9.22 -7.64
N SER A 180 -2.40 8.89 -7.39
CA SER A 180 -1.41 8.68 -8.45
C SER A 180 -1.56 7.32 -9.16
N LEU A 181 -2.26 6.38 -8.52
CA LEU A 181 -2.65 5.09 -9.08
C LEU A 181 -4.15 4.91 -8.90
N PHE A 182 -4.81 4.55 -9.98
CA PHE A 182 -6.21 4.16 -9.96
C PHE A 182 -6.42 2.86 -10.73
N SER A 183 -7.40 2.08 -10.31
CA SER A 183 -7.85 0.88 -11.00
C SER A 183 -9.20 1.12 -11.64
N VAL A 184 -9.39 0.60 -12.84
CA VAL A 184 -10.69 0.54 -13.52
C VAL A 184 -11.03 -0.94 -13.70
N ALA A 185 -12.15 -1.37 -13.15
CA ALA A 185 -12.53 -2.77 -13.06
C ALA A 185 -14.01 -2.98 -13.40
N ASN A 186 -14.27 -3.99 -14.23
CA ASN A 186 -15.59 -4.49 -14.56
C ASN A 186 -15.74 -5.92 -14.04
N LEU A 187 -16.56 -6.13 -13.04
CA LEU A 187 -16.87 -7.42 -12.45
C LEU A 187 -18.27 -7.86 -12.89
N LYS A 188 -18.33 -8.85 -13.76
CA LYS A 188 -19.56 -9.34 -14.36
C LYS A 188 -19.87 -10.75 -13.89
N GLN A 189 -21.10 -10.99 -13.49
CA GLN A 189 -21.60 -12.33 -13.19
C GLN A 189 -21.91 -13.08 -14.48
N GLU A 190 -21.30 -14.25 -14.68
CA GLU A 190 -21.55 -15.11 -15.83
C GLU A 190 -22.55 -16.24 -15.50
N ASP A 191 -22.50 -16.73 -14.25
CA ASP A 191 -23.45 -17.69 -13.70
C ASP A 191 -23.51 -17.59 -12.16
N GLU A 192 -24.23 -18.47 -11.48
CA GLU A 192 -24.40 -18.41 -10.02
C GLU A 192 -23.09 -18.36 -9.21
N LYS A 193 -22.00 -18.93 -9.75
CA LYS A 193 -20.72 -19.06 -9.05
C LYS A 193 -19.56 -18.39 -9.77
N THR A 194 -19.69 -18.19 -11.07
CA THR A 194 -18.61 -17.71 -11.93
C THR A 194 -18.76 -16.23 -12.23
N TRP A 195 -17.69 -15.52 -11.99
CA TRP A 195 -17.54 -14.08 -12.27
C TRP A 195 -16.37 -13.87 -13.22
N ASP A 196 -16.52 -12.94 -14.12
CA ASP A 196 -15.48 -12.43 -15.01
C ASP A 196 -15.08 -11.03 -14.52
N LEU A 197 -13.80 -10.82 -14.26
CA LEU A 197 -13.25 -9.54 -13.83
C LEU A 197 -12.22 -9.09 -14.84
N GLU A 198 -12.57 -8.05 -15.57
CA GLU A 198 -11.62 -7.32 -16.42
C GLU A 198 -11.16 -6.05 -15.71
N TRP A 199 -9.86 -5.86 -15.56
CA TRP A 199 -9.36 -4.70 -14.86
C TRP A 199 -8.01 -4.21 -15.37
N VAL A 200 -7.73 -2.94 -15.11
CA VAL A 200 -6.45 -2.29 -15.36
C VAL A 200 -6.02 -1.50 -14.14
N LEU A 201 -4.71 -1.43 -13.91
CA LEU A 201 -4.08 -0.49 -12.98
C LEU A 201 -3.39 0.59 -13.81
N VAL A 202 -3.66 1.84 -13.48
CA VAL A 202 -3.20 2.99 -14.26
C VAL A 202 -2.40 3.92 -13.36
N TYR A 203 -1.19 4.24 -13.79
CA TYR A 203 -0.40 5.32 -13.19
C TYR A 203 -0.76 6.63 -13.86
N ASN A 204 -1.31 7.55 -13.08
CA ASN A 204 -1.60 8.93 -13.48
C ASN A 204 -0.41 9.82 -13.09
N SER A 205 0.37 10.24 -14.07
CA SER A 205 1.48 11.17 -13.82
C SER A 205 1.00 12.62 -13.90
N PRO A 206 0.91 13.34 -12.78
CA PRO A 206 0.51 14.75 -12.79
C PRO A 206 1.46 15.65 -13.61
N GLN A 207 2.72 15.22 -13.74
CA GLN A 207 3.77 15.96 -14.42
C GLN A 207 3.75 15.78 -15.94
N SER A 208 3.50 14.57 -16.43
CA SER A 208 3.53 14.25 -17.86
C SER A 208 2.17 14.35 -18.53
N LYS A 209 1.06 14.44 -17.78
CA LYS A 209 -0.33 14.33 -18.25
C LYS A 209 -0.57 13.09 -19.14
N LYS A 210 0.21 12.04 -18.89
CA LYS A 210 0.11 10.77 -19.62
C LYS A 210 -0.26 9.65 -18.66
N ASN A 211 -1.37 9.01 -18.93
CA ASN A 211 -1.80 7.81 -18.25
C ASN A 211 -1.02 6.61 -18.77
N LYS A 212 -0.49 5.81 -17.87
CA LYS A 212 0.23 4.57 -18.22
C LYS A 212 -0.46 3.40 -17.57
N VAL A 213 -0.98 2.47 -18.37
CA VAL A 213 -1.44 1.17 -17.87
C VAL A 213 -0.23 0.37 -17.42
N VAL A 214 -0.19 -0.01 -16.16
CA VAL A 214 0.90 -0.75 -15.52
C VAL A 214 0.56 -2.21 -15.28
N VAL A 215 -0.73 -2.53 -15.09
CA VAL A 215 -1.28 -3.90 -15.06
C VAL A 215 -2.55 -3.93 -15.89
N SER A 216 -2.78 -5.01 -16.64
CA SER A 216 -4.01 -5.27 -17.36
C SER A 216 -4.25 -6.78 -17.36
N GLU A 217 -5.33 -7.22 -16.73
CA GLU A 217 -5.66 -8.64 -16.59
C GLU A 217 -7.16 -8.88 -16.75
N GLN A 218 -7.48 -10.10 -17.16
CA GLN A 218 -8.81 -10.67 -17.08
C GLN A 218 -8.76 -11.95 -16.24
N LEU A 219 -9.64 -12.05 -15.25
CA LEU A 219 -9.71 -13.14 -14.30
C LEU A 219 -11.10 -13.75 -14.34
N ARG A 220 -11.18 -15.07 -14.23
CA ARG A 220 -12.45 -15.80 -14.20
C ARG A 220 -12.47 -16.80 -13.07
N GLY A 221 -13.52 -16.80 -12.27
CA GLY A 221 -13.65 -17.69 -11.12
C GLY A 221 -14.72 -17.26 -10.13
N GLU A 222 -14.64 -17.75 -8.92
CA GLU A 222 -15.50 -17.30 -7.84
C GLU A 222 -15.25 -15.82 -7.51
N LYS A 223 -16.29 -15.09 -7.14
CA LYS A 223 -16.22 -13.65 -6.84
C LYS A 223 -15.12 -13.31 -5.83
N SER A 224 -15.00 -14.12 -4.78
CA SER A 224 -13.96 -13.93 -3.76
C SER A 224 -12.56 -14.08 -4.32
N VAL A 225 -12.34 -15.06 -5.19
CA VAL A 225 -11.03 -15.35 -5.78
C VAL A 225 -10.60 -14.23 -6.72
N VAL A 226 -11.43 -13.83 -7.68
CA VAL A 226 -11.05 -12.81 -8.66
C VAL A 226 -10.79 -11.44 -8.02
N LEU A 227 -11.57 -11.06 -6.99
CA LEU A 227 -11.35 -9.80 -6.26
C LEU A 227 -10.10 -9.84 -5.38
N SER A 228 -9.84 -10.97 -4.72
CA SER A 228 -8.61 -11.16 -3.94
C SER A 228 -7.38 -11.16 -4.85
N ASP A 229 -7.46 -11.80 -6.02
CA ASP A 229 -6.37 -11.82 -6.99
C ASP A 229 -6.06 -10.42 -7.53
N MET A 230 -7.07 -9.63 -7.89
CA MET A 230 -6.89 -8.22 -8.27
C MET A 230 -6.19 -7.44 -7.14
N THR A 231 -6.67 -7.57 -5.90
CA THR A 231 -6.08 -6.88 -4.75
C THR A 231 -4.64 -7.32 -4.50
N ASN A 232 -4.36 -8.63 -4.63
CA ASN A 232 -3.02 -9.19 -4.52
C ASN A 232 -2.07 -8.63 -5.59
N LYS A 233 -2.52 -8.53 -6.84
CA LYS A 233 -1.73 -7.97 -7.94
C LYS A 233 -1.42 -6.49 -7.76
N ILE A 234 -2.38 -5.71 -7.23
CA ILE A 234 -2.14 -4.31 -6.83
C ILE A 234 -1.05 -4.25 -5.75
N ALA A 235 -1.13 -5.12 -4.74
CA ALA A 235 -0.14 -5.19 -3.68
C ALA A 235 1.24 -5.63 -4.19
N ASP A 236 1.31 -6.60 -5.10
CA ASP A 236 2.55 -7.06 -5.72
C ASP A 236 3.20 -5.92 -6.51
N TYR A 237 2.41 -5.18 -7.31
CA TYR A 237 2.92 -4.00 -8.03
C TYR A 237 3.53 -2.97 -7.08
N TYR A 238 2.86 -2.67 -5.95
CA TYR A 238 3.42 -1.75 -4.96
C TYR A 238 4.68 -2.31 -4.28
N ALA A 239 4.67 -3.59 -3.93
CA ALA A 239 5.84 -4.21 -3.31
C ALA A 239 7.06 -4.13 -4.25
N ASP A 240 6.91 -4.38 -5.54
CA ASP A 240 7.96 -4.27 -6.55
C ASP A 240 8.52 -2.82 -6.66
N GLN A 241 7.68 -1.81 -6.41
CA GLN A 241 8.09 -0.41 -6.51
C GLN A 241 8.66 0.15 -5.21
N TYR A 242 8.20 -0.30 -4.05
CA TYR A 242 8.43 0.36 -2.75
C TYR A 242 9.10 -0.54 -1.70
N ALA A 243 9.06 -1.87 -1.84
CA ALA A 243 9.77 -2.74 -0.92
C ALA A 243 11.28 -2.72 -1.19
N ILE A 244 12.06 -2.66 -0.12
CA ILE A 244 13.50 -2.45 -0.20
C ILE A 244 14.21 -3.71 0.21
N LEU A 245 14.98 -4.29 -0.72
CA LEU A 245 15.93 -5.33 -0.41
C LEU A 245 17.22 -4.67 0.10
N ALA A 246 17.46 -4.77 1.40
CA ALA A 246 18.65 -4.22 2.00
C ALA A 246 19.88 -5.07 1.63
N THR A 247 20.65 -4.63 0.63
CA THR A 247 21.97 -5.20 0.29
C THR A 247 23.06 -4.28 0.80
N ASP A 248 24.15 -4.86 1.36
CA ASP A 248 25.29 -4.05 1.79
C ASP A 248 26.09 -3.45 0.62
N ALA A 249 25.80 -3.91 -0.62
CA ALA A 249 26.53 -3.53 -1.83
C ALA A 249 26.10 -2.16 -2.41
N ASP A 250 24.89 -1.67 -2.12
CA ASP A 250 24.28 -0.53 -2.83
C ASP A 250 24.17 0.76 -2.00
N LYS A 251 25.11 1.02 -1.09
CA LYS A 251 25.11 2.26 -0.30
C LYS A 251 25.59 3.44 -1.15
N LEU A 252 24.77 3.88 -2.11
CA LEU A 252 24.99 5.11 -2.84
C LEU A 252 24.81 6.31 -1.91
N SER A 253 25.69 7.30 -2.02
CA SER A 253 25.52 8.58 -1.32
C SER A 253 24.80 9.57 -2.25
N GLN A 254 23.71 10.13 -1.77
CA GLN A 254 22.89 11.10 -2.50
C GLN A 254 22.65 12.35 -1.65
N SER A 255 22.77 13.53 -2.24
CA SER A 255 22.33 14.78 -1.58
C SER A 255 20.86 15.04 -1.91
N ILE A 256 20.10 15.46 -0.90
CA ILE A 256 18.75 15.99 -1.03
C ILE A 256 18.71 17.42 -0.48
N TYR A 257 17.87 18.23 -1.07
CA TYR A 257 17.70 19.63 -0.73
C TYR A 257 16.23 19.89 -0.40
N ILE A 258 15.98 20.47 0.78
CA ILE A 258 14.62 20.67 1.28
C ILE A 258 14.44 22.12 1.64
N SER A 259 13.56 22.80 0.91
CA SER A 259 13.21 24.22 1.12
C SER A 259 11.97 24.35 2.01
N GLY A 260 11.82 25.51 2.66
CA GLY A 260 10.62 25.84 3.43
C GLY A 260 10.64 25.38 4.89
N ILE A 261 11.79 24.94 5.42
CA ILE A 261 11.97 24.63 6.83
C ILE A 261 12.49 25.87 7.57
N SER A 262 11.65 26.43 8.46
CA SER A 262 11.93 27.70 9.14
C SER A 262 11.85 27.63 10.67
N SER A 263 11.44 26.49 11.23
CA SER A 263 11.31 26.32 12.69
C SER A 263 11.97 25.05 13.19
N LEU A 264 12.37 25.04 14.47
CA LEU A 264 12.93 23.86 15.14
C LEU A 264 11.98 22.67 15.08
N GLN A 265 10.68 22.93 15.25
CA GLN A 265 9.66 21.87 15.20
C GLN A 265 9.58 21.22 13.81
N GLN A 266 9.73 21.99 12.73
CA GLN A 266 9.80 21.43 11.38
C GLN A 266 11.08 20.64 11.16
N HIS A 267 12.21 21.04 11.74
CA HIS A 267 13.45 20.26 11.72
C HIS A 267 13.31 18.93 12.43
N GLU A 268 12.69 18.90 13.60
CA GLU A 268 12.42 17.66 14.32
C GLU A 268 11.52 16.73 13.51
N LYS A 269 10.49 17.29 12.89
CA LYS A 269 9.58 16.51 12.03
C LYS A 269 10.28 16.00 10.77
N LEU A 270 11.17 16.77 10.16
CA LEU A 270 12.03 16.33 9.06
C LEU A 270 12.88 15.12 9.48
N ASN A 271 13.53 15.19 10.65
CA ASN A 271 14.34 14.08 11.16
C ASN A 271 13.50 12.82 11.37
N GLN A 272 12.27 12.95 11.89
CA GLN A 272 11.34 11.84 12.03
C GLN A 272 10.98 11.23 10.67
N VAL A 273 10.66 12.06 9.67
CA VAL A 273 10.34 11.62 8.31
C VAL A 273 11.53 10.90 7.69
N LEU A 274 12.73 11.49 7.72
CA LEU A 274 13.93 10.86 7.13
C LEU A 274 14.29 9.54 7.82
N SER A 275 14.16 9.47 9.14
CA SER A 275 14.42 8.23 9.90
C SER A 275 13.41 7.14 9.63
N GLY A 276 12.18 7.48 9.21
CA GLY A 276 11.13 6.53 8.86
C GLY A 276 11.24 5.99 7.43
N ILE A 277 12.08 6.57 6.57
CA ILE A 277 12.25 6.12 5.18
C ILE A 277 13.23 4.96 5.11
N LEU A 278 12.76 3.75 4.87
CA LEU A 278 13.59 2.53 4.78
C LEU A 278 14.65 2.60 3.67
N ALA A 279 14.40 3.38 2.62
CA ALA A 279 15.36 3.64 1.55
C ALA A 279 16.56 4.49 2.00
N ILE A 280 16.54 5.03 3.22
CA ILE A 280 17.63 5.77 3.84
C ILE A 280 18.31 4.89 4.88
N ALA A 281 19.52 4.41 4.59
CA ALA A 281 20.31 3.62 5.55
C ALA A 281 20.89 4.49 6.67
N SER A 282 21.33 5.70 6.34
CA SER A 282 21.77 6.75 7.28
C SER A 282 21.72 8.11 6.59
N TYR A 283 21.63 9.19 7.36
CA TYR A 283 21.69 10.53 6.80
C TYR A 283 22.50 11.45 7.71
N GLU A 284 22.99 12.56 7.13
CA GLU A 284 23.71 13.63 7.80
C GLU A 284 23.23 14.98 7.27
N VAL A 285 22.82 15.88 8.16
CA VAL A 285 22.51 17.27 7.80
C VAL A 285 23.81 18.02 7.58
N VAL A 286 24.09 18.41 6.33
CA VAL A 286 25.35 19.04 5.92
C VAL A 286 25.31 20.54 6.16
N SER A 287 24.20 21.19 5.82
CA SER A 287 24.00 22.60 6.02
C SER A 287 22.52 22.96 6.24
N VAL A 288 22.32 23.96 7.03
CA VAL A 288 21.01 24.60 7.26
C VAL A 288 21.20 26.09 7.02
N ASP A 289 20.51 26.61 6.03
CA ASP A 289 20.47 28.05 5.78
C ASP A 289 19.01 28.55 5.83
N ALA A 290 18.82 29.86 5.68
CA ALA A 290 17.48 30.45 5.81
C ALA A 290 16.48 29.98 4.76
N MET A 291 16.91 29.35 3.67
CA MET A 291 16.08 28.95 2.54
C MET A 291 16.02 27.46 2.32
N GLN A 292 17.03 26.70 2.77
CA GLN A 292 17.19 25.30 2.39
C GLN A 292 18.00 24.49 3.42
N VAL A 293 17.59 23.25 3.62
CA VAL A 293 18.35 22.22 4.36
C VAL A 293 18.96 21.25 3.37
N LYS A 294 20.28 21.09 3.40
CA LYS A 294 20.99 20.07 2.62
C LYS A 294 21.27 18.87 3.49
N VAL A 295 20.85 17.68 3.03
CA VAL A 295 21.05 16.41 3.71
C VAL A 295 21.76 15.44 2.78
N ASN A 296 22.87 14.85 3.24
CA ASN A 296 23.47 13.71 2.57
C ASN A 296 22.87 12.41 3.12
N VAL A 297 22.41 11.56 2.25
CA VAL A 297 21.81 10.28 2.60
C VAL A 297 22.60 9.13 2.01
N LYS A 298 22.74 8.05 2.77
CA LYS A 298 23.19 6.76 2.24
C LYS A 298 21.94 5.98 1.84
N VAL A 299 21.82 5.72 0.55
CA VAL A 299 20.64 5.06 -0.05
C VAL A 299 20.74 3.56 0.18
N ASN A 300 19.60 2.95 0.47
CA ASN A 300 19.39 1.52 0.65
C ASN A 300 18.40 1.03 -0.43
N GLY A 301 18.73 -0.07 -1.14
CA GLY A 301 17.85 -0.64 -2.17
C GLY A 301 17.87 0.07 -3.53
N GLY A 302 18.85 0.98 -3.77
CA GLY A 302 19.05 1.65 -5.05
C GLY A 302 18.27 2.95 -5.22
N ILE A 303 18.68 3.72 -6.25
CA ILE A 303 18.21 5.10 -6.46
C ILE A 303 16.71 5.16 -6.80
N ASN A 304 16.17 4.20 -7.55
CA ASN A 304 14.75 4.19 -7.93
C ASN A 304 13.85 3.95 -6.73
N SER A 305 14.20 3.01 -5.84
CA SER A 305 13.45 2.77 -4.60
C SER A 305 13.52 3.99 -3.68
N PHE A 306 14.64 4.71 -3.67
CA PHE A 306 14.81 5.94 -2.92
C PHE A 306 13.93 7.07 -3.49
N GLU A 307 13.93 7.29 -4.81
CA GLU A 307 13.03 8.25 -5.48
C GLU A 307 11.56 7.94 -5.16
N ASN A 308 11.16 6.69 -5.30
CA ASN A 308 9.80 6.25 -5.00
C ASN A 308 9.43 6.51 -3.54
N ALA A 309 10.33 6.16 -2.61
CA ALA A 309 10.09 6.36 -1.18
C ALA A 309 9.96 7.85 -0.78
N LEU A 310 10.70 8.75 -1.43
CA LEU A 310 10.56 10.20 -1.22
C LEU A 310 9.25 10.74 -1.80
N ASN A 311 8.87 10.29 -3.00
CA ASN A 311 7.67 10.79 -3.70
C ASN A 311 6.35 10.44 -3.00
N VAL A 312 6.32 9.42 -2.15
CA VAL A 312 5.13 9.07 -1.35
C VAL A 312 5.04 9.80 -0.01
N GLN A 313 6.08 10.57 0.37
CA GLN A 313 6.05 11.35 1.60
C GLN A 313 5.11 12.55 1.46
N THR A 314 4.15 12.67 2.36
CA THR A 314 3.16 13.76 2.35
C THR A 314 3.78 15.12 2.68
N ASN A 315 4.87 15.13 3.44
CA ASN A 315 5.57 16.34 3.88
C ASN A 315 6.60 16.85 2.87
N LEU A 316 6.91 16.05 1.82
CA LEU A 316 7.90 16.40 0.80
C LEU A 316 7.20 16.52 -0.55
N GLN A 317 7.31 17.67 -1.18
CA GLN A 317 6.84 17.89 -2.55
C GLN A 317 8.02 18.15 -3.46
N LEU A 318 8.19 17.33 -4.51
CA LEU A 318 9.23 17.55 -5.52
C LEU A 318 9.10 18.96 -6.10
N ASP A 319 10.20 19.70 -6.12
CA ASP A 319 10.27 21.04 -6.74
C ASP A 319 10.51 20.88 -8.25
N ALA A 320 9.44 20.94 -9.03
CA ALA A 320 9.50 20.83 -10.49
C ALA A 320 10.19 22.01 -11.18
N ALA A 321 10.45 23.13 -10.48
CA ALA A 321 11.14 24.29 -11.03
C ALA A 321 12.67 24.11 -11.06
N GLN A 322 13.19 23.17 -10.27
CA GLN A 322 14.62 22.86 -10.24
C GLN A 322 14.96 21.82 -11.30
N SER A 323 16.03 22.06 -12.05
CA SER A 323 16.53 21.12 -13.08
C SER A 323 17.24 19.90 -12.48
N GLU A 324 17.67 20.00 -11.24
CA GLU A 324 18.35 18.94 -10.52
C GLU A 324 17.34 18.06 -9.77
N LYS A 325 17.55 16.75 -9.80
CA LYS A 325 16.77 15.80 -9.02
C LYS A 325 17.00 15.99 -7.51
N PHE A 326 16.01 15.59 -6.69
CA PHE A 326 16.07 15.60 -5.23
C PHE A 326 16.00 16.97 -4.55
N HIS A 327 15.34 17.93 -5.20
CA HIS A 327 14.91 19.18 -4.58
C HIS A 327 13.43 19.09 -4.18
N PHE A 328 13.14 19.38 -2.92
CA PHE A 328 11.80 19.25 -2.33
C PHE A 328 11.40 20.51 -1.58
N ASN A 329 10.11 20.79 -1.58
CA ASN A 329 9.48 21.78 -0.73
C ASN A 329 8.80 21.08 0.45
N TRP A 330 9.04 21.58 1.65
CA TRP A 330 8.36 21.12 2.86
C TRP A 330 6.91 21.63 2.87
N ARG A 331 5.96 20.73 3.21
CA ARG A 331 4.53 21.03 3.38
C ARG A 331 4.08 21.02 4.83
#